data_84d7b69f41de9f1e934fdacd7195d7be
#
_entry.id   84d7b69f41de9f1e934fdacd7195d7be
#
_cell.length_a   1.000
_cell.length_b   1.000
_cell.length_c   1.000
_cell.angle_alpha   90.00
_cell.angle_beta   90.00
_cell.angle_gamma   90.00
#
_symmetry.space_group_name_H-M   'P 1'
#
loop_
_entity.id
_entity.type
_entity.pdbx_description
1 polymer ?
#
loop_
_entity_poly.entity_id
_entity_poly.type
_entity_poly.pdbx_seq_one_letter_code
_entity_poly.pdbx_strand_id
1 'polypeptide(L)'
;MNEKYDETDLALMADDKIRTFQADASKEAGIFHHLITLPTYHTAALSTDNLAKEYFGSEGMLGYVANVQRKEIRQGIACVKHQNMSGSEMGDDHKEYFAGDAALKAAGKDNTMNQF
;
A
#
# COMPACT_ATOMS: atom_id res chain seq x y z
N MET A 1 -19.04 -8.44 -22.00
CA MET A 1 -19.92 -7.47 -21.32
C MET A 1 -19.49 -6.09 -21.83
N ASN A 2 -20.31 -5.46 -22.67
CA ASN A 2 -20.06 -4.08 -23.09
C ASN A 2 -20.57 -3.17 -21.97
N GLU A 3 -19.73 -2.84 -21.03
CA GLU A 3 -20.01 -1.74 -20.11
C GLU A 3 -19.94 -0.45 -20.92
N LYS A 4 -21.08 0.20 -21.10
CA LYS A 4 -21.12 1.57 -21.58
C LYS A 4 -20.64 2.46 -20.43
N TYR A 5 -19.37 2.84 -20.46
CA TYR A 5 -18.89 3.90 -19.61
C TYR A 5 -19.51 5.22 -20.07
N ASP A 6 -19.91 6.03 -19.11
CA ASP A 6 -20.37 7.41 -19.36
C ASP A 6 -19.16 8.22 -19.88
N GLU A 7 -19.41 9.15 -20.80
CA GLU A 7 -18.38 10.05 -21.34
C GLU A 7 -17.72 10.94 -20.27
N THR A 8 -18.31 11.02 -19.08
CA THR A 8 -17.76 11.67 -17.89
C THR A 8 -16.86 10.77 -17.05
N ASP A 9 -16.77 9.46 -17.40
CA ASP A 9 -15.89 8.54 -16.68
C ASP A 9 -14.42 8.95 -16.85
N LEU A 10 -13.74 9.11 -15.73
CA LEU A 10 -12.33 9.48 -15.69
C LEU A 10 -11.47 8.55 -16.56
N ALA A 11 -11.82 7.27 -16.65
CA ALA A 11 -11.12 6.28 -17.46
C ALA A 11 -11.20 6.56 -18.97
N LEU A 12 -12.20 7.33 -19.42
CA LEU A 12 -12.39 7.71 -20.82
C LEU A 12 -11.89 9.12 -21.17
N MET A 13 -11.47 9.88 -20.17
CA MET A 13 -10.91 11.21 -20.39
C MET A 13 -9.54 11.11 -21.07
N ALA A 14 -9.18 12.11 -21.85
CA ALA A 14 -7.85 12.21 -22.42
C ALA A 14 -6.77 12.27 -21.32
N ASP A 15 -5.66 11.59 -21.52
CA ASP A 15 -4.56 11.47 -20.54
C ASP A 15 -4.09 12.80 -19.97
N ASP A 16 -4.03 13.86 -20.79
CA ASP A 16 -3.62 15.17 -20.33
C ASP A 16 -4.63 15.78 -19.36
N LYS A 17 -5.92 15.56 -19.56
CA LYS A 17 -6.97 15.97 -18.64
C LYS A 17 -6.92 15.20 -17.33
N ILE A 18 -6.67 13.90 -17.39
CA ILE A 18 -6.49 13.07 -16.19
C ILE A 18 -5.27 13.54 -15.39
N ARG A 19 -4.17 13.82 -16.09
CA ARG A 19 -2.91 14.28 -15.48
C ARG A 19 -3.05 15.61 -14.73
N THR A 20 -3.85 16.51 -15.23
CA THR A 20 -4.03 17.86 -14.64
C THR A 20 -5.25 17.96 -13.72
N PHE A 21 -6.05 16.90 -13.59
CA PHE A 21 -7.36 16.92 -12.93
C PHE A 21 -7.33 17.56 -11.53
N GLN A 22 -6.38 17.22 -10.67
CA GLN A 22 -6.29 17.76 -9.31
C GLN A 22 -5.96 19.28 -9.33
N ALA A 23 -5.05 19.66 -10.21
CA ALA A 23 -4.66 21.05 -10.37
C ALA A 23 -5.80 21.90 -10.94
N ASP A 24 -6.52 21.36 -11.91
CA ASP A 24 -7.67 22.03 -12.52
C ASP A 24 -8.82 22.15 -11.52
N ALA A 25 -9.13 21.10 -10.75
CA ALA A 25 -10.13 21.12 -9.69
C ALA A 25 -9.80 22.15 -8.60
N SER A 26 -8.53 22.28 -8.22
CA SER A 26 -8.09 23.32 -7.30
C SER A 26 -8.27 24.73 -7.87
N LYS A 27 -7.87 24.91 -9.12
CA LYS A 27 -7.83 26.21 -9.78
C LYS A 27 -9.22 26.73 -10.17
N GLU A 28 -10.08 25.86 -10.67
CA GLU A 28 -11.39 26.21 -11.21
C GLU A 28 -12.50 26.17 -10.15
N ALA A 29 -12.42 25.23 -9.21
CA ALA A 29 -13.46 24.97 -8.21
C ALA A 29 -13.00 25.19 -6.76
N GLY A 30 -11.75 25.56 -6.52
CA GLY A 30 -11.22 25.78 -5.16
C GLY A 30 -11.12 24.52 -4.32
N ILE A 31 -11.01 23.33 -4.94
CA ILE A 31 -10.91 22.05 -4.23
C ILE A 31 -9.45 21.81 -3.85
N PHE A 32 -9.13 21.92 -2.57
CA PHE A 32 -7.76 21.75 -2.04
C PHE A 32 -7.55 20.42 -1.30
N HIS A 33 -8.62 19.69 -1.01
CA HIS A 33 -8.56 18.43 -0.30
C HIS A 33 -9.22 17.32 -1.10
N HIS A 34 -8.45 16.27 -1.39
CA HIS A 34 -8.90 15.11 -2.15
C HIS A 34 -8.85 13.85 -1.30
N LEU A 35 -9.96 13.14 -1.19
CA LEU A 35 -10.02 11.82 -0.59
C LEU A 35 -9.85 10.76 -1.68
N ILE A 36 -8.75 10.03 -1.64
CA ILE A 36 -8.39 9.03 -2.65
C ILE A 36 -8.82 7.63 -2.19
N THR A 37 -10.11 7.46 -1.95
CA THR A 37 -10.67 6.20 -1.43
C THR A 37 -10.82 5.13 -2.50
N LEU A 38 -11.47 5.44 -3.63
CA LEU A 38 -11.69 4.49 -4.71
C LEU A 38 -10.39 4.05 -5.40
N PRO A 39 -9.46 4.93 -5.76
CA PRO A 39 -8.17 4.51 -6.30
C PRO A 39 -7.41 3.58 -5.36
N THR A 40 -7.43 3.85 -4.05
CA THR A 40 -6.81 2.98 -3.05
C THR A 40 -7.49 1.62 -2.99
N TYR A 41 -8.82 1.59 -2.96
CA TYR A 41 -9.59 0.34 -2.97
C TYR A 41 -9.30 -0.50 -4.21
N HIS A 42 -9.40 0.08 -5.40
CA HIS A 42 -9.20 -0.65 -6.65
C HIS A 42 -7.74 -1.11 -6.83
N THR A 43 -6.76 -0.33 -6.38
CA THR A 43 -5.36 -0.75 -6.38
C THR A 43 -5.16 -1.96 -5.46
N ALA A 44 -5.72 -1.94 -4.26
CA ALA A 44 -5.66 -3.07 -3.35
C ALA A 44 -6.40 -4.30 -3.90
N ALA A 45 -7.59 -4.12 -4.46
CA ALA A 45 -8.38 -5.20 -5.04
C ALA A 45 -7.66 -5.88 -6.21
N LEU A 46 -7.09 -5.11 -7.14
CA LEU A 46 -6.31 -5.64 -8.26
C LEU A 46 -5.07 -6.40 -7.79
N SER A 47 -4.33 -5.82 -6.85
CA SER A 47 -3.12 -6.46 -6.31
C SER A 47 -3.43 -7.75 -5.57
N THR A 48 -4.52 -7.78 -4.81
CA THR A 48 -4.98 -8.97 -4.08
C THR A 48 -5.47 -10.06 -5.04
N ASP A 49 -6.21 -9.72 -6.08
CA ASP A 49 -6.66 -10.66 -7.11
C ASP A 49 -5.46 -11.29 -7.85
N ASN A 50 -4.48 -10.48 -8.22
CA ASN A 50 -3.24 -10.97 -8.83
C ASN A 50 -2.49 -11.91 -7.89
N LEU A 51 -2.33 -11.54 -6.62
CA LEU A 51 -1.71 -12.38 -5.61
C LEU A 51 -2.43 -13.73 -5.50
N ALA A 52 -3.75 -13.74 -5.41
CA ALA A 52 -4.53 -14.97 -5.31
C ALA A 52 -4.33 -15.89 -6.52
N LYS A 53 -4.37 -15.32 -7.73
CA LYS A 53 -4.17 -16.07 -8.98
C LYS A 53 -2.75 -16.67 -9.07
N GLU A 54 -1.75 -15.90 -8.72
CA GLU A 54 -0.34 -16.34 -8.75
C GLU A 54 -0.07 -17.39 -7.67
N TYR A 55 -0.56 -17.16 -6.45
CA TYR A 55 -0.35 -18.06 -5.30
C TYR A 55 -0.95 -19.44 -5.50
N PHE A 56 -2.17 -19.50 -6.03
CA PHE A 56 -2.84 -20.79 -6.32
C PHE A 56 -2.50 -21.36 -7.70
N GLY A 57 -1.75 -20.62 -8.51
CA GLY A 57 -1.25 -21.05 -9.80
C GLY A 57 0.13 -21.71 -9.73
N SER A 58 0.83 -21.71 -10.86
CA SER A 58 2.17 -22.30 -10.97
C SER A 58 3.27 -21.48 -10.30
N GLU A 59 3.06 -20.18 -10.10
CA GLU A 59 4.08 -19.28 -9.57
C GLU A 59 4.18 -19.31 -8.03
N GLY A 60 3.10 -19.67 -7.33
CA GLY A 60 3.09 -19.74 -5.87
C GLY A 60 3.57 -18.44 -5.22
N MET A 61 4.44 -18.54 -4.24
CA MET A 61 5.03 -17.39 -3.56
C MET A 61 5.95 -16.55 -4.45
N LEU A 62 6.45 -17.09 -5.56
CA LEU A 62 7.31 -16.32 -6.46
C LEU A 62 6.58 -15.12 -7.06
N GLY A 63 5.31 -15.27 -7.39
CA GLY A 63 4.48 -14.17 -7.89
C GLY A 63 4.48 -12.99 -6.91
N TYR A 64 4.19 -13.24 -5.65
CA TYR A 64 4.27 -12.22 -4.59
C TYR A 64 5.65 -11.60 -4.47
N VAL A 65 6.68 -12.43 -4.34
CA VAL A 65 8.06 -11.94 -4.14
C VAL A 65 8.52 -11.08 -5.32
N ALA A 66 8.25 -11.52 -6.55
CA ALA A 66 8.69 -10.82 -7.76
C ALA A 66 7.89 -9.53 -8.01
N ASN A 67 6.58 -9.59 -7.82
CA ASN A 67 5.67 -8.53 -8.23
C ASN A 67 5.40 -7.49 -7.15
N VAL A 68 5.59 -7.84 -5.88
CA VAL A 68 5.36 -6.94 -4.74
C VAL A 68 6.68 -6.67 -4.01
N GLN A 69 7.17 -7.64 -3.24
CA GLN A 69 8.28 -7.44 -2.29
C GLN A 69 9.55 -6.87 -2.93
N ARG A 70 10.01 -7.46 -4.04
CA ARG A 70 11.20 -6.96 -4.76
C ARG A 70 10.98 -5.58 -5.37
N LYS A 71 9.74 -5.24 -5.75
CA LYS A 71 9.43 -3.90 -6.25
C LYS A 71 9.45 -2.87 -5.13
N GLU A 72 8.84 -3.19 -3.98
CA GLU A 72 8.87 -2.32 -2.81
C GLU A 72 10.30 -2.01 -2.36
N ILE A 73 11.15 -3.04 -2.27
CA ILE A 73 12.56 -2.89 -1.92
C ILE A 73 13.27 -1.97 -2.91
N ARG A 74 13.13 -2.22 -4.23
CA ARG A 74 13.78 -1.40 -5.26
C ARG A 74 13.30 0.05 -5.29
N GLN A 75 12.04 0.28 -4.95
CA GLN A 75 11.44 1.61 -4.93
C GLN A 75 11.64 2.33 -3.60
N GLY A 76 12.24 1.68 -2.61
CA GLY A 76 12.45 2.26 -1.28
C GLY A 76 11.14 2.56 -0.54
N ILE A 77 10.11 1.72 -0.72
CA ILE A 77 8.83 1.88 -0.06
C ILE A 77 8.99 1.67 1.45
N ALA A 78 8.65 2.67 2.24
CA ALA A 78 8.85 2.64 3.69
C ALA A 78 8.11 1.48 4.39
N CYS A 79 6.93 1.09 3.88
CA CYS A 79 6.13 0.00 4.44
C CYS A 79 6.71 -1.41 4.24
N VAL A 80 7.83 -1.55 3.53
CA VAL A 80 8.63 -2.81 3.53
C VAL A 80 8.97 -3.21 4.96
N LYS A 81 9.29 -2.24 5.80
CA LYS A 81 9.44 -2.42 7.24
C LYS A 81 8.08 -2.31 7.93
N HIS A 82 7.20 -3.25 7.66
CA HIS A 82 5.80 -3.19 8.10
C HIS A 82 5.63 -3.09 9.62
N GLN A 83 6.52 -3.66 10.40
CA GLN A 83 6.47 -3.58 11.86
C GLN A 83 6.78 -2.17 12.36
N ASN A 84 7.77 -1.52 11.77
CA ASN A 84 8.07 -0.12 12.06
C ASN A 84 6.88 0.76 11.63
N MET A 85 6.36 0.54 10.43
CA MET A 85 5.20 1.27 9.91
C MET A 85 3.94 1.07 10.75
N SER A 86 3.73 -0.12 11.31
CA SER A 86 2.58 -0.42 12.19
C SER A 86 2.75 0.09 13.63
N GLY A 87 3.90 0.64 13.96
CA GLY A 87 4.20 1.16 15.30
C GLY A 87 4.59 0.09 16.33
N SER A 88 4.96 -1.13 15.89
CA SER A 88 5.38 -2.20 16.80
C SER A 88 6.60 -1.82 17.62
N GLU A 89 7.58 -1.15 17.01
CA GLU A 89 8.77 -0.67 17.73
C GLU A 89 8.41 0.35 18.81
N MET A 90 7.55 1.31 18.49
CA MET A 90 7.06 2.30 19.46
C MET A 90 6.31 1.63 20.62
N GLY A 91 5.50 0.62 20.32
CA GLY A 91 4.81 -0.18 21.33
C GLY A 91 5.77 -0.95 22.23
N ASP A 92 6.83 -1.50 21.67
CA ASP A 92 7.86 -2.24 22.40
C ASP A 92 8.72 -1.30 23.26
N ASP A 93 9.07 -0.14 22.77
CA ASP A 93 9.76 0.91 23.53
C ASP A 93 8.95 1.36 24.75
N HIS A 94 7.63 1.54 24.59
CA HIS A 94 6.75 1.85 25.71
C HIS A 94 6.74 0.74 26.76
N LYS A 95 6.64 -0.52 26.34
CA LYS A 95 6.68 -1.66 27.26
C LYS A 95 8.00 -1.72 28.02
N GLU A 96 9.12 -1.53 27.32
CA GLU A 96 10.45 -1.53 27.93
C GLU A 96 10.60 -0.40 28.92
N TYR A 97 10.10 0.79 28.61
CA TYR A 97 10.12 1.93 29.53
C TYR A 97 9.43 1.63 30.88
N PHE A 98 8.32 0.91 30.85
CA PHE A 98 7.55 0.61 32.08
C PHE A 98 7.94 -0.69 32.77
N ALA A 99 8.39 -1.71 32.04
CA ALA A 99 8.67 -3.06 32.56
C ALA A 99 10.15 -3.45 32.52
N GLY A 100 11.01 -2.59 31.97
CA GLY A 100 12.43 -2.86 31.83
C GLY A 100 12.71 -4.10 31.00
N ASP A 101 13.77 -4.83 31.32
CA ASP A 101 14.24 -6.02 30.60
C ASP A 101 13.25 -7.19 30.63
N ALA A 102 12.23 -7.13 31.50
CA ALA A 102 11.17 -8.14 31.56
C ALA A 102 10.06 -7.94 30.51
N ALA A 103 10.14 -6.87 29.71
CA ALA A 103 9.15 -6.56 28.69
C ALA A 103 9.14 -7.61 27.58
N LEU A 104 7.95 -8.15 27.30
CA LEU A 104 7.74 -9.01 26.13
C LEU A 104 7.61 -8.14 24.87
N LYS A 105 8.59 -8.22 24.00
CA LYS A 105 8.66 -7.44 22.74
C LYS A 105 8.03 -8.20 21.59
N ALA A 106 7.21 -7.52 20.80
CA ALA A 106 6.62 -8.07 19.57
C ALA A 106 7.68 -8.20 18.46
N ALA A 107 8.60 -7.25 18.37
CA ALA A 107 9.71 -7.21 17.41
C ALA A 107 11.06 -7.50 18.08
N GLY A 108 11.14 -8.59 18.85
CA GLY A 108 12.35 -8.97 19.55
C GLY A 108 13.42 -9.60 18.65
N LYS A 109 14.67 -9.64 19.16
CA LYS A 109 15.85 -10.16 18.47
C LYS A 109 15.65 -11.60 17.95
N ASP A 110 14.91 -12.41 18.69
CA ASP A 110 14.65 -13.82 18.37
C ASP A 110 13.32 -14.04 17.63
N ASN A 111 12.68 -12.96 17.21
CA ASN A 111 11.40 -13.02 16.52
C ASN A 111 11.50 -12.30 15.16
N THR A 112 10.96 -11.09 15.04
CA THR A 112 10.74 -10.42 13.74
C THR A 112 11.58 -9.17 13.54
N MET A 113 12.53 -8.88 14.45
CA MET A 113 13.32 -7.64 14.45
C MET A 113 14.08 -7.35 13.14
N ASN A 114 14.48 -8.39 12.41
CA ASN A 114 15.28 -8.28 11.19
C ASN A 114 14.55 -8.90 9.97
N GLN A 115 13.24 -8.99 10.00
CA GLN A 115 12.48 -9.39 8.83
C GLN A 115 12.39 -8.23 7.86
N PHE A 116 13.09 -8.35 6.73
CA PHE A 116 13.23 -7.40 5.60
C PHE A 116 14.22 -6.26 5.82
#